data_84215a2c431d5df9bc67b818d6dfebb3
#
_entry.id   84215a2c431d5df9bc67b818d6dfebb3
#
_cell.length_a   1.000
_cell.length_b   1.000
_cell.length_c   1.000
_cell.angle_alpha   90.00
_cell.angle_beta   90.00
_cell.angle_gamma   90.00
#
_symmetry.space_group_name_H-M   'P 1'
#
loop_
_entity.id
_entity.type
_entity.pdbx_description
1 polymer ?
#
loop_
_entity_poly.entity_id
_entity_poly.type
_entity_poly.pdbx_seq_one_letter_code
_entity_poly.pdbx_strand_id
1 'polypeptide(L)'
;MQLTFEYMPYYYDDDLQLIPNDFSNPDNLRFVIEQDYTSAFSIFTNPDDELSSFESSFLEQWFHRLQAFPLFVCVEVNRYDEEEFEALCRFYSITYNDLTPLADKRFIVAELKHAEDFQRLYSYIYPHASWNDLVIWSTKPNVFRIEYRTYYYSERPEKTVIVSMQENMSVFAFSYDADVVNVVSNQPFFETSDRLFQTLPDFVVPTLIDDTEDIQKKE
;
A
#
# COMPACT_ATOMS: atom_id res chain seq x y z
N MET A 1 -19.31 -3.20 -7.54
CA MET A 1 -17.91 -3.63 -7.54
C MET A 1 -17.76 -4.83 -6.63
N GLN A 2 -17.24 -5.94 -7.10
CA GLN A 2 -16.94 -7.11 -6.28
C GLN A 2 -15.47 -7.06 -5.87
N LEU A 3 -15.20 -7.22 -4.58
CA LEU A 3 -13.85 -7.27 -4.05
C LEU A 3 -13.66 -8.51 -3.19
N THR A 4 -12.53 -9.16 -3.35
CA THR A 4 -12.14 -10.31 -2.56
C THR A 4 -11.11 -9.88 -1.51
N PHE A 5 -11.30 -10.34 -0.28
CA PHE A 5 -10.45 -10.05 0.86
C PHE A 5 -9.83 -11.35 1.37
N GLU A 6 -8.55 -11.31 1.63
CA GLU A 6 -7.80 -12.42 2.21
C GLU A 6 -7.03 -11.92 3.42
N TYR A 7 -7.37 -12.44 4.61
CA TYR A 7 -6.58 -12.20 5.82
C TYR A 7 -5.37 -13.10 5.81
N MET A 8 -4.22 -12.50 5.93
CA MET A 8 -2.97 -13.23 5.91
C MET A 8 -2.59 -13.70 7.31
N PRO A 9 -2.30 -15.01 7.50
CA PRO A 9 -1.73 -15.49 8.75
C PRO A 9 -0.37 -14.82 8.97
N TYR A 10 -0.11 -14.42 10.22
CA TYR A 10 1.16 -13.86 10.64
C TYR A 10 2.28 -14.88 10.39
N TYR A 11 3.09 -14.66 9.37
CA TYR A 11 4.39 -15.30 9.27
C TYR A 11 5.44 -14.32 9.77
N TYR A 12 5.88 -14.54 11.00
CA TYR A 12 7.13 -14.00 11.48
C TYR A 12 8.26 -14.77 10.79
N ASP A 13 8.91 -14.14 9.85
CA ASP A 13 10.30 -14.45 9.61
C ASP A 13 11.10 -13.48 10.48
N ASP A 14 11.81 -14.00 11.49
CA ASP A 14 12.52 -13.18 12.47
C ASP A 14 13.60 -12.28 11.83
N ASP A 15 13.99 -12.55 10.58
CA ASP A 15 15.00 -11.79 9.85
C ASP A 15 14.41 -10.82 8.80
N LEU A 16 13.15 -11.00 8.37
CA LEU A 16 12.50 -10.20 7.34
C LEU A 16 11.07 -9.90 7.77
N GLN A 17 10.85 -8.76 8.41
CA GLN A 17 9.50 -8.25 8.70
C GLN A 17 8.88 -7.74 7.40
N LEU A 18 8.36 -8.66 6.60
CA LEU A 18 7.76 -8.37 5.31
C LEU A 18 6.25 -8.23 5.47
N ILE A 19 5.65 -7.23 4.81
CA ILE A 19 4.24 -7.36 4.50
C ILE A 19 4.09 -8.58 3.60
N PRO A 20 3.20 -9.50 3.93
CA PRO A 20 2.94 -10.64 3.09
C PRO A 20 2.34 -10.16 1.78
N ASN A 21 3.18 -10.07 0.80
CA ASN A 21 2.82 -9.83 -0.57
C ASN A 21 3.56 -10.79 -1.40
N ASP A 22 2.87 -11.73 -1.89
CA ASP A 22 3.49 -12.68 -2.74
C ASP A 22 4.80 -13.21 -2.13
N PHE A 23 4.69 -13.92 -1.00
CA PHE A 23 5.82 -14.63 -0.38
C PHE A 23 6.54 -15.57 -1.35
N SER A 24 5.93 -15.85 -2.50
CA SER A 24 6.53 -16.64 -3.54
C SER A 24 7.59 -15.89 -4.34
N ASN A 25 7.62 -14.55 -4.24
CA ASN A 25 8.58 -13.74 -4.98
C ASN A 25 9.21 -12.62 -4.13
N PRO A 26 10.24 -12.98 -3.32
CA PRO A 26 10.97 -12.01 -2.51
C PRO A 26 11.67 -10.90 -3.33
N ASP A 27 11.75 -11.05 -4.66
CA ASP A 27 12.35 -10.05 -5.54
C ASP A 27 11.52 -8.75 -5.62
N ASN A 28 10.27 -8.75 -5.17
CA ASN A 28 9.37 -7.60 -5.28
C ASN A 28 9.22 -6.77 -3.98
N LEU A 29 9.93 -7.13 -2.92
CA LEU A 29 9.80 -6.47 -1.64
C LEU A 29 10.66 -5.21 -1.58
N ARG A 30 10.05 -4.07 -1.89
CA ARG A 30 10.70 -2.76 -1.86
C ARG A 30 10.47 -1.99 -0.57
N PHE A 31 9.71 -2.56 0.36
CA PHE A 31 9.47 -1.96 1.66
C PHE A 31 9.37 -3.00 2.75
N VAL A 32 9.61 -2.57 3.98
CA VAL A 32 9.58 -3.40 5.19
C VAL A 32 8.77 -2.68 6.24
N ILE A 33 7.88 -3.40 6.89
CA ILE A 33 7.18 -2.90 8.09
C ILE A 33 8.03 -3.23 9.30
N GLU A 34 8.33 -2.22 10.08
CA GLU A 34 8.92 -2.40 11.41
C GLU A 34 7.85 -2.23 12.48
N GLN A 35 8.02 -2.96 13.58
CA GLN A 35 7.12 -3.00 14.73
C GLN A 35 5.85 -3.83 14.48
N ASP A 36 5.17 -4.15 15.58
CA ASP A 36 4.00 -5.01 15.58
C ASP A 36 2.79 -4.31 14.93
N TYR A 37 1.99 -5.09 14.27
CA TYR A 37 0.68 -4.71 13.75
C TYR A 37 -0.36 -5.78 14.15
N THR A 38 -1.63 -5.39 14.21
CA THR A 38 -2.71 -6.28 14.67
C THR A 38 -3.42 -6.99 13.52
N SER A 39 -3.32 -6.44 12.30
CA SER A 39 -4.04 -6.96 11.14
C SER A 39 -3.24 -6.78 9.86
N ALA A 40 -3.25 -7.80 9.01
CA ALA A 40 -2.76 -7.73 7.64
C ALA A 40 -3.73 -8.48 6.72
N PHE A 41 -4.05 -7.89 5.57
CA PHE A 41 -4.91 -8.51 4.57
C PHE A 41 -4.66 -7.91 3.19
N SER A 42 -5.05 -8.66 2.18
CA SER A 42 -5.02 -8.22 0.78
C SER A 42 -6.43 -8.03 0.24
N ILE A 43 -6.58 -7.08 -0.66
CA ILE A 43 -7.81 -6.80 -1.38
C ILE A 43 -7.53 -7.02 -2.85
N PHE A 44 -8.34 -7.86 -3.48
CA PHE A 44 -8.23 -8.21 -4.89
C PHE A 44 -9.44 -7.68 -5.65
N THR A 45 -9.22 -7.19 -6.86
CA THR A 45 -10.30 -6.98 -7.83
C THR A 45 -10.73 -8.32 -8.41
N ASN A 46 -12.00 -8.47 -8.77
CA ASN A 46 -12.45 -9.68 -9.45
C ASN A 46 -11.92 -9.66 -10.90
N PRO A 47 -11.13 -10.66 -11.33
CA PRO A 47 -10.61 -10.73 -12.69
C PRO A 47 -11.70 -10.86 -13.77
N ASP A 48 -12.92 -11.29 -13.40
CA ASP A 48 -14.06 -11.38 -14.30
C ASP A 48 -14.81 -10.04 -14.48
N ASP A 49 -14.51 -9.02 -13.69
CA ASP A 49 -15.03 -7.67 -13.89
C ASP A 49 -14.27 -7.02 -15.06
N GLU A 50 -15.01 -6.43 -16.03
CA GLU A 50 -14.42 -5.69 -17.17
C GLU A 50 -13.49 -4.56 -16.72
N LEU A 51 -13.52 -4.20 -15.44
CA LEU A 51 -12.67 -3.23 -14.75
C LEU A 51 -11.77 -3.98 -13.75
N SER A 52 -10.73 -4.62 -14.25
CA SER A 52 -9.71 -5.31 -13.44
C SER A 52 -8.78 -4.36 -12.68
N SER A 53 -9.16 -3.11 -12.48
CA SER A 53 -8.35 -2.11 -11.81
C SER A 53 -9.07 -1.50 -10.63
N PHE A 54 -8.32 -1.11 -9.58
CA PHE A 54 -8.89 -0.33 -8.49
C PHE A 54 -9.33 1.05 -9.00
N GLU A 55 -10.63 1.29 -8.99
CA GLU A 55 -11.13 2.62 -9.29
C GLU A 55 -10.75 3.62 -8.20
N SER A 56 -10.30 4.79 -8.60
CA SER A 56 -10.00 5.87 -7.66
C SER A 56 -11.20 6.19 -6.74
N SER A 57 -12.41 6.04 -7.26
CA SER A 57 -13.67 6.25 -6.53
C SER A 57 -13.86 5.30 -5.35
N PHE A 58 -13.42 4.03 -5.47
CA PHE A 58 -13.47 3.08 -4.35
C PHE A 58 -12.53 3.50 -3.23
N LEU A 59 -11.24 3.66 -3.54
CA LEU A 59 -10.23 3.99 -2.54
C LEU A 59 -10.52 5.35 -1.88
N GLU A 60 -10.93 6.34 -2.66
CA GLU A 60 -11.31 7.66 -2.13
C GLU A 60 -12.46 7.57 -1.13
N GLN A 61 -13.57 6.91 -1.51
CA GLN A 61 -14.73 6.79 -0.64
C GLN A 61 -14.42 5.94 0.60
N TRP A 62 -13.61 4.92 0.44
CA TRP A 62 -13.16 4.11 1.55
C TRP A 62 -12.29 4.90 2.52
N PHE A 63 -11.28 5.61 2.04
CA PHE A 63 -10.45 6.49 2.87
C PHE A 63 -11.26 7.60 3.56
N HIS A 64 -12.28 8.11 2.89
CA HIS A 64 -13.18 9.09 3.50
C HIS A 64 -13.99 8.46 4.66
N ARG A 65 -14.54 7.25 4.49
CA ARG A 65 -15.26 6.53 5.56
C ARG A 65 -14.35 6.18 6.74
N LEU A 66 -13.13 5.81 6.45
CA LEU A 66 -12.10 5.53 7.47
C LEU A 66 -11.60 6.80 8.18
N GLN A 67 -11.99 7.99 7.72
CA GLN A 67 -11.43 9.26 8.20
C GLN A 67 -9.89 9.28 8.11
N ALA A 68 -9.35 8.68 7.03
CA ALA A 68 -7.92 8.44 6.87
C ALA A 68 -7.13 9.70 6.50
N PHE A 69 -7.79 10.76 6.04
CA PHE A 69 -7.08 11.99 5.68
C PHE A 69 -6.60 12.78 6.91
N PRO A 70 -5.41 13.40 6.84
CA PRO A 70 -4.49 13.39 5.71
C PRO A 70 -3.82 12.04 5.49
N LEU A 71 -3.62 11.69 4.20
CA LEU A 71 -2.81 10.54 3.79
C LEU A 71 -1.40 11.01 3.41
N PHE A 72 -0.42 10.15 3.66
CA PHE A 72 0.98 10.37 3.30
C PHE A 72 1.38 9.27 2.32
N VAL A 73 1.55 9.61 1.05
CA VAL A 73 1.90 8.65 0.01
C VAL A 73 3.40 8.71 -0.28
N CYS A 74 4.08 7.59 -0.12
CA CYS A 74 5.46 7.40 -0.58
C CYS A 74 5.42 6.79 -1.98
N VAL A 75 5.99 7.50 -2.94
CA VAL A 75 6.03 7.11 -4.35
C VAL A 75 7.47 7.01 -4.79
N GLU A 76 7.81 5.94 -5.53
CA GLU A 76 9.04 5.85 -6.29
C GLU A 76 8.87 6.65 -7.60
N VAL A 77 9.70 7.66 -7.79
CA VAL A 77 9.67 8.55 -8.96
C VAL A 77 10.96 8.39 -9.73
N ASN A 78 10.87 7.95 -10.96
CA ASN A 78 12.01 7.85 -11.86
C ASN A 78 12.46 9.23 -12.32
N ARG A 79 13.72 9.38 -12.67
CA ARG A 79 14.31 10.66 -13.11
C ARG A 79 13.58 11.30 -14.29
N TYR A 80 12.99 10.47 -15.16
CA TYR A 80 12.28 10.96 -16.36
C TYR A 80 10.90 11.54 -16.04
N ASP A 81 10.32 11.16 -14.90
CA ASP A 81 8.97 11.53 -14.47
C ASP A 81 8.98 12.61 -13.38
N GLU A 82 10.17 13.01 -12.95
CA GLU A 82 10.38 13.99 -11.87
C GLU A 82 9.72 15.35 -12.15
N GLU A 83 9.93 15.88 -13.36
CA GLU A 83 9.35 17.16 -13.75
C GLU A 83 7.82 17.12 -13.76
N GLU A 84 7.24 16.01 -14.21
CA GLU A 84 5.79 15.81 -14.24
C GLU A 84 5.22 15.75 -12.82
N PHE A 85 5.82 14.94 -11.94
CA PHE A 85 5.41 14.84 -10.54
C PHE A 85 5.48 16.20 -9.83
N GLU A 86 6.59 16.92 -9.98
CA GLU A 86 6.77 18.22 -9.35
C GLU A 86 5.81 19.27 -9.91
N ALA A 87 5.55 19.26 -11.23
CA ALA A 87 4.59 20.15 -11.86
C ALA A 87 3.16 19.89 -11.34
N LEU A 88 2.78 18.62 -11.21
CA LEU A 88 1.49 18.21 -10.66
C LEU A 88 1.35 18.67 -9.20
N CYS A 89 2.33 18.39 -8.35
CA CYS A 89 2.32 18.82 -6.95
C CYS A 89 2.24 20.35 -6.82
N ARG A 90 3.00 21.07 -7.64
CA ARG A 90 2.98 22.55 -7.66
C ARG A 90 1.62 23.08 -8.12
N PHE A 91 1.03 22.49 -9.16
CA PHE A 91 -0.24 22.94 -9.72
C PHE A 91 -1.39 22.77 -8.71
N TYR A 92 -1.40 21.67 -7.99
CA TYR A 92 -2.45 21.37 -7.00
C TYR A 92 -2.09 21.79 -5.57
N SER A 93 -0.93 22.43 -5.37
CA SER A 93 -0.43 22.82 -4.04
C SER A 93 -0.29 21.66 -3.06
N ILE A 94 0.07 20.47 -3.57
CA ILE A 94 0.38 19.29 -2.78
C ILE A 94 1.78 19.45 -2.21
N THR A 95 1.93 19.37 -0.89
CA THR A 95 3.22 19.41 -0.22
C THR A 95 3.90 18.05 -0.29
N TYR A 96 5.21 18.04 -0.51
CA TYR A 96 5.98 16.80 -0.53
C TYR A 96 7.36 16.96 0.09
N ASN A 97 7.92 15.83 0.52
CA ASN A 97 9.28 15.71 1.03
C ASN A 97 10.02 14.61 0.27
N ASP A 98 11.21 14.90 -0.18
CA ASP A 98 12.06 13.94 -0.88
C ASP A 98 12.99 13.25 0.12
N LEU A 99 12.88 11.93 0.20
CA LEU A 99 13.72 11.10 1.07
C LEU A 99 15.09 10.80 0.44
N THR A 100 15.23 10.96 -0.90
CA THR A 100 16.46 10.62 -1.64
C THR A 100 16.80 11.59 -2.77
N PRO A 101 17.00 12.89 -2.48
CA PRO A 101 17.01 13.98 -3.48
C PRO A 101 18.11 13.92 -4.54
N LEU A 102 19.11 13.07 -4.40
CA LEU A 102 20.24 12.96 -5.34
C LEU A 102 20.30 11.60 -6.05
N ALA A 103 19.23 10.83 -5.98
CA ALA A 103 19.18 9.50 -6.53
C ALA A 103 18.57 9.47 -7.95
N ASP A 104 18.97 8.51 -8.79
CA ASP A 104 18.33 8.27 -10.09
C ASP A 104 16.87 7.83 -9.94
N LYS A 105 16.54 7.14 -8.85
CA LYS A 105 15.19 6.83 -8.39
C LYS A 105 14.98 7.51 -7.05
N ARG A 106 14.01 8.42 -7.01
CA ARG A 106 13.66 9.21 -5.82
C ARG A 106 12.48 8.55 -5.10
N PHE A 107 12.53 8.56 -3.79
CA PHE A 107 11.39 8.23 -2.94
C PHE A 107 10.85 9.52 -2.34
N ILE A 108 9.64 9.88 -2.76
CA ILE A 108 9.00 11.15 -2.42
C ILE A 108 7.76 10.86 -1.60
N VAL A 109 7.60 11.57 -0.48
CA VAL A 109 6.41 11.49 0.37
C VAL A 109 5.56 12.73 0.16
N ALA A 110 4.38 12.57 -0.44
CA ALA A 110 3.40 13.63 -0.61
C ALA A 110 2.33 13.57 0.46
N GLU A 111 1.89 14.74 0.96
CA GLU A 111 0.79 14.87 1.90
C GLU A 111 -0.50 15.20 1.15
N LEU A 112 -1.49 14.33 1.25
CA LEU A 112 -2.81 14.48 0.66
C LEU A 112 -3.80 14.86 1.78
N LYS A 113 -4.15 16.13 1.84
CA LYS A 113 -4.96 16.67 2.94
C LYS A 113 -6.43 16.31 2.82
N HIS A 114 -6.89 16.13 1.60
CA HIS A 114 -8.30 15.94 1.28
C HIS A 114 -8.49 14.88 0.18
N ALA A 115 -9.71 14.40 0.02
CA ALA A 115 -10.07 13.43 -1.02
C ALA A 115 -9.76 13.94 -2.43
N GLU A 116 -9.93 15.25 -2.68
CA GLU A 116 -9.60 15.85 -3.97
C GLU A 116 -8.10 15.77 -4.29
N ASP A 117 -7.22 15.89 -3.30
CA ASP A 117 -5.77 15.73 -3.48
C ASP A 117 -5.44 14.30 -3.87
N PHE A 118 -6.13 13.33 -3.25
CA PHE A 118 -6.00 11.92 -3.60
C PHE A 118 -6.41 11.68 -5.07
N GLN A 119 -7.58 12.13 -5.50
CA GLN A 119 -8.03 11.97 -6.89
C GLN A 119 -7.05 12.57 -7.89
N ARG A 120 -6.54 13.78 -7.60
CA ARG A 120 -5.61 14.51 -8.47
C ARG A 120 -4.27 13.76 -8.62
N LEU A 121 -3.77 13.18 -7.53
CA LEU A 121 -2.51 12.44 -7.55
C LEU A 121 -2.73 11.01 -8.08
N TYR A 122 -3.90 10.42 -7.91
CA TYR A 122 -4.19 9.04 -8.27
C TYR A 122 -3.93 8.74 -9.74
N SER A 123 -4.31 9.65 -10.63
CA SER A 123 -4.08 9.50 -12.08
C SER A 123 -2.61 9.41 -12.46
N TYR A 124 -1.74 9.94 -11.61
CA TYR A 124 -0.28 9.82 -11.75
C TYR A 124 0.24 8.54 -11.10
N ILE A 125 -0.13 8.27 -9.82
CA ILE A 125 0.46 7.17 -9.06
C ILE A 125 0.00 5.78 -9.50
N TYR A 126 -1.23 5.65 -10.01
CA TYR A 126 -1.76 4.35 -10.42
C TYR A 126 -1.00 3.72 -11.61
N PRO A 127 -0.70 4.46 -12.71
CA PRO A 127 0.17 3.93 -13.76
C PRO A 127 1.55 3.51 -13.26
N HIS A 128 2.15 4.28 -12.34
CA HIS A 128 3.45 3.92 -11.75
C HIS A 128 3.36 2.63 -10.95
N ALA A 129 2.32 2.44 -10.14
CA ALA A 129 2.07 1.20 -9.43
C ALA A 129 1.89 0.01 -10.39
N SER A 130 1.18 0.19 -11.51
CA SER A 130 0.99 -0.85 -12.52
C SER A 130 2.28 -1.18 -13.32
N TRP A 131 3.28 -0.30 -13.27
CA TRP A 131 4.64 -0.56 -13.80
C TRP A 131 5.60 -1.06 -12.73
N ASN A 132 5.09 -1.45 -11.57
CA ASN A 132 5.86 -1.96 -10.44
C ASN A 132 6.76 -0.93 -9.76
N ASP A 133 6.48 0.37 -9.92
CA ASP A 133 7.07 1.37 -9.06
C ASP A 133 6.37 1.33 -7.68
N LEU A 134 7.11 1.62 -6.62
CA LEU A 134 6.55 1.59 -5.27
C LEU A 134 5.53 2.71 -5.07
N VAL A 135 4.32 2.33 -4.67
CA VAL A 135 3.28 3.25 -4.19
C VAL A 135 2.71 2.70 -2.89
N ILE A 136 2.94 3.43 -1.80
CA ILE A 136 2.51 3.05 -0.45
C ILE A 136 1.97 4.26 0.31
N TRP A 137 0.84 4.10 0.98
CA TRP A 137 0.19 5.16 1.77
C TRP A 137 0.24 4.85 3.25
N SER A 138 0.29 5.89 4.06
CA SER A 138 0.11 5.82 5.50
C SER A 138 -0.90 6.85 5.98
N THR A 139 -1.63 6.50 7.04
CA THR A 139 -2.51 7.44 7.76
C THR A 139 -1.77 8.29 8.80
N LYS A 140 -0.44 8.14 8.90
CA LYS A 140 0.40 8.91 9.86
C LYS A 140 1.59 9.54 9.14
N PRO A 141 2.00 10.75 9.53
CA PRO A 141 3.19 11.41 9.00
C PRO A 141 4.49 10.80 9.53
N ASN A 142 5.58 11.05 8.82
CA ASN A 142 6.95 10.77 9.25
C ASN A 142 7.24 9.31 9.60
N VAL A 143 6.55 8.39 8.92
CA VAL A 143 6.70 6.94 9.13
C VAL A 143 7.64 6.29 8.12
N PHE A 144 7.92 6.98 7.02
CA PHE A 144 8.77 6.46 5.96
C PHE A 144 10.21 6.92 6.13
N ARG A 145 11.15 6.00 5.96
CA ARG A 145 12.58 6.26 5.82
C ARG A 145 13.21 5.33 4.82
N ILE A 146 14.41 5.66 4.35
CA ILE A 146 15.15 4.82 3.40
C ILE A 146 16.34 4.19 4.12
N GLU A 147 16.49 2.88 3.93
CA GLU A 147 17.67 2.13 4.30
C GLU A 147 18.26 1.42 3.07
N TYR A 148 19.54 1.05 3.15
CA TYR A 148 20.17 0.19 2.19
C TYR A 148 20.25 -1.20 2.78
N ARG A 149 19.56 -2.18 2.17
CA ARG A 149 19.53 -3.58 2.61
C ARG A 149 20.08 -4.49 1.52
N THR A 150 20.82 -5.52 1.94
CA THR A 150 21.29 -6.56 1.03
C THR A 150 20.36 -7.75 1.15
N TYR A 151 19.71 -8.08 0.04
CA TYR A 151 18.82 -9.23 -0.07
C TYR A 151 19.62 -10.45 -0.56
N TYR A 152 19.13 -11.66 -0.28
CA TYR A 152 19.83 -12.90 -0.66
C TYR A 152 19.97 -13.09 -2.19
N TYR A 153 19.14 -12.41 -2.96
CA TYR A 153 19.15 -12.41 -4.42
C TYR A 153 19.95 -11.25 -5.04
N SER A 154 20.39 -10.29 -4.23
CA SER A 154 21.14 -9.13 -4.70
C SER A 154 22.54 -9.07 -4.12
N GLU A 155 23.56 -8.95 -4.99
CA GLU A 155 24.94 -8.78 -4.58
C GLU A 155 25.23 -7.36 -4.04
N ARG A 156 24.30 -6.42 -4.23
CA ARG A 156 24.47 -5.02 -3.86
C ARG A 156 23.34 -4.58 -2.94
N PRO A 157 23.64 -3.70 -1.98
CA PRO A 157 22.58 -3.09 -1.16
C PRO A 157 21.61 -2.32 -2.04
N GLU A 158 20.33 -2.59 -1.84
CA GLU A 158 19.22 -1.91 -2.51
C GLU A 158 18.54 -0.92 -1.57
N LYS A 159 17.98 0.14 -2.13
CA LYS A 159 17.16 1.08 -1.37
C LYS A 159 15.85 0.43 -1.00
N THR A 160 15.57 0.40 0.27
CA THR A 160 14.35 -0.17 0.84
C THR A 160 13.62 0.90 1.63
N VAL A 161 12.33 1.05 1.38
CA VAL A 161 11.47 1.90 2.20
C VAL A 161 11.16 1.15 3.49
N ILE A 162 11.50 1.75 4.61
CA ILE A 162 11.14 1.25 5.93
C ILE A 162 9.95 2.05 6.43
N VAL A 163 8.93 1.32 6.87
CA VAL A 163 7.72 1.88 7.46
C VAL A 163 7.70 1.58 8.95
N SER A 164 7.76 2.62 9.77
CA SER A 164 7.68 2.48 11.22
C SER A 164 6.22 2.56 11.66
N MET A 165 5.63 1.43 12.06
CA MET A 165 4.24 1.38 12.53
C MET A 165 4.06 2.21 13.80
N GLN A 166 2.94 2.90 13.89
CA GLN A 166 2.53 3.70 15.03
C GLN A 166 1.16 3.23 15.52
N GLU A 167 0.80 3.65 16.72
CA GLU A 167 -0.53 3.38 17.27
C GLU A 167 -1.63 4.01 16.39
N ASN A 168 -2.74 3.29 16.20
CA ASN A 168 -3.87 3.72 15.36
C ASN A 168 -3.46 4.13 13.93
N MET A 169 -2.60 3.36 13.32
CA MET A 169 -2.09 3.58 11.97
C MET A 169 -2.53 2.48 11.02
N SER A 170 -2.73 2.86 9.77
CA SER A 170 -2.86 1.92 8.66
C SER A 170 -1.91 2.28 7.54
N VAL A 171 -1.41 1.26 6.89
CA VAL A 171 -0.56 1.31 5.69
C VAL A 171 -1.27 0.57 4.59
N PHE A 172 -1.30 1.16 3.40
CA PHE A 172 -1.87 0.58 2.19
C PHE A 172 -0.79 0.59 1.11
N ALA A 173 -0.61 -0.50 0.40
CA ALA A 173 0.38 -0.57 -0.66
C ALA A 173 -0.20 -1.28 -1.88
N PHE A 174 0.05 -0.75 -3.07
CA PHE A 174 -0.16 -1.54 -4.27
C PHE A 174 0.87 -2.66 -4.35
N SER A 175 0.38 -3.83 -4.73
CA SER A 175 1.19 -4.96 -5.12
C SER A 175 1.55 -4.87 -6.60
N TYR A 176 2.19 -5.92 -7.08
CA TYR A 176 2.57 -6.12 -8.48
C TYR A 176 1.39 -5.81 -9.43
N ASP A 177 1.66 -5.05 -10.50
CA ASP A 177 0.69 -4.62 -11.51
C ASP A 177 -0.52 -3.81 -10.99
N ALA A 178 -0.50 -3.39 -9.71
CA ALA A 178 -1.59 -2.67 -9.02
C ALA A 178 -2.94 -3.43 -8.97
N ASP A 179 -2.92 -4.76 -9.10
CA ASP A 179 -4.13 -5.60 -9.05
C ASP A 179 -4.55 -5.93 -7.62
N VAL A 180 -3.68 -5.68 -6.65
CA VAL A 180 -3.89 -5.95 -5.25
C VAL A 180 -3.56 -4.73 -4.41
N VAL A 181 -4.38 -4.44 -3.42
CA VAL A 181 -4.06 -3.50 -2.33
C VAL A 181 -3.82 -4.28 -1.06
N ASN A 182 -2.62 -4.18 -0.55
CA ASN A 182 -2.26 -4.77 0.74
C ASN A 182 -2.45 -3.76 1.84
N VAL A 183 -2.97 -4.22 2.96
CA VAL A 183 -3.25 -3.40 4.12
C VAL A 183 -2.59 -4.00 5.35
N VAL A 184 -1.87 -3.16 6.08
CA VAL A 184 -1.33 -3.50 7.40
C VAL A 184 -1.80 -2.44 8.39
N SER A 185 -2.33 -2.86 9.53
CA SER A 185 -3.02 -1.92 10.41
C SER A 185 -2.93 -2.29 11.89
N ASN A 186 -2.94 -1.24 12.72
CA ASN A 186 -3.17 -1.29 14.16
C ASN A 186 -4.54 -0.70 14.55
N GLN A 187 -5.43 -0.48 13.57
CA GLN A 187 -6.74 0.10 13.84
C GLN A 187 -7.77 -1.01 14.14
N PRO A 188 -8.57 -0.89 15.22
CA PRO A 188 -9.47 -1.95 15.67
C PRO A 188 -10.53 -2.38 14.66
N PHE A 189 -10.90 -1.53 13.71
CA PHE A 189 -11.89 -1.89 12.70
C PHE A 189 -11.34 -2.84 11.61
N PHE A 190 -10.04 -3.10 11.60
CA PHE A 190 -9.43 -4.07 10.69
C PHE A 190 -9.13 -5.43 11.35
N GLU A 191 -9.39 -5.58 12.65
CA GLU A 191 -9.10 -6.81 13.38
C GLU A 191 -9.96 -8.02 12.95
N THR A 192 -11.15 -7.77 12.40
CA THR A 192 -12.05 -8.83 11.92
C THR A 192 -12.70 -8.43 10.60
N SER A 193 -13.03 -9.44 9.77
CA SER A 193 -13.73 -9.22 8.51
C SER A 193 -15.06 -8.49 8.68
N ASP A 194 -15.84 -8.83 9.71
CA ASP A 194 -17.12 -8.16 9.98
C ASP A 194 -16.97 -6.66 10.22
N ARG A 195 -15.95 -6.25 10.98
CA ARG A 195 -15.67 -4.83 11.22
C ARG A 195 -15.13 -4.15 9.98
N LEU A 196 -14.22 -4.81 9.26
CA LEU A 196 -13.67 -4.30 7.99
C LEU A 196 -14.82 -4.05 7.00
N PHE A 197 -15.73 -5.00 6.81
CA PHE A 197 -16.81 -4.87 5.83
C PHE A 197 -17.77 -3.73 6.14
N GLN A 198 -17.94 -3.36 7.43
CA GLN A 198 -18.71 -2.18 7.82
C GLN A 198 -18.07 -0.86 7.41
N THR A 199 -16.79 -0.86 7.09
CA THR A 199 -16.08 0.36 6.60
C THR A 199 -16.22 0.57 5.10
N LEU A 200 -16.59 -0.47 4.35
CA LEU A 200 -16.62 -0.42 2.89
C LEU A 200 -17.74 0.48 2.35
N PRO A 201 -17.54 1.12 1.20
CA PRO A 201 -18.60 1.81 0.49
C PRO A 201 -19.78 0.88 0.14
N ASP A 202 -21.01 1.40 0.12
CA ASP A 202 -22.25 0.61 -0.06
C ASP A 202 -22.33 -0.13 -1.41
N PHE A 203 -21.57 0.34 -2.41
CA PHE A 203 -21.52 -0.30 -3.74
C PHE A 203 -20.55 -1.48 -3.81
N VAL A 204 -19.79 -1.73 -2.74
CA VAL A 204 -18.85 -2.86 -2.65
C VAL A 204 -19.55 -4.09 -2.13
N VAL A 205 -19.40 -5.20 -2.84
CA VAL A 205 -19.84 -6.53 -2.40
C VAL A 205 -18.57 -7.31 -2.01
N PRO A 206 -18.29 -7.46 -0.71
CA PRO A 206 -17.08 -8.16 -0.27
C PRO A 206 -17.28 -9.67 -0.30
N THR A 207 -16.21 -10.37 -0.67
CA THR A 207 -16.07 -11.82 -0.51
C THR A 207 -14.82 -12.08 0.33
N LEU A 208 -14.90 -12.97 1.30
CA LEU A 208 -13.77 -13.39 2.13
C LEU A 208 -13.24 -14.72 1.61
N ILE A 209 -11.93 -14.81 1.37
CA ILE A 209 -11.24 -16.09 1.24
C ILE A 209 -10.85 -16.51 2.66
N ASP A 210 -11.36 -17.66 3.08
CA ASP A 210 -11.03 -18.28 4.36
C ASP A 210 -10.19 -19.53 4.10
N ASP A 211 -8.87 -19.36 4.14
CA ASP A 211 -7.92 -20.47 3.93
C ASP A 211 -7.84 -21.45 5.10
N THR A 212 -8.63 -21.22 6.18
CA THR A 212 -8.59 -22.11 7.36
C THR A 212 -9.15 -23.49 7.07
N GLU A 213 -9.94 -23.70 6.02
CA GLU A 213 -10.47 -25.02 5.65
C GLU A 213 -9.41 -25.97 5.04
N ASP A 214 -8.35 -25.44 4.41
CA ASP A 214 -7.34 -26.28 3.75
C ASP A 214 -6.24 -26.77 4.69
N ILE A 215 -6.02 -26.12 5.82
CA ILE A 215 -5.03 -26.53 6.82
C ILE A 215 -5.52 -27.75 7.61
N GLN A 216 -6.83 -27.88 7.86
CA GLN A 216 -7.40 -28.99 8.60
C GLN A 216 -7.48 -30.31 7.81
N LYS A 217 -7.27 -30.29 6.49
CA LYS A 217 -7.27 -31.51 5.64
C LYS A 217 -5.91 -32.16 5.46
N LYS A 218 -4.84 -31.60 6.03
CA LYS A 218 -3.46 -32.12 5.92
C LYS A 218 -2.89 -32.72 7.21
N GLU A 219 -3.68 -32.82 8.28
CA GLU A 219 -3.41 -33.63 9.46
C GLU A 219 -4.13 -34.98 9.35
#